data_cab4fc6954cd6dbc26c2887f2040b581
#
_entry.id   cab4fc6954cd6dbc26c2887f2040b581
#
_cell.length_a   1.000
_cell.length_b   1.000
_cell.length_c   1.000
_cell.angle_alpha   90.00
_cell.angle_beta   90.00
_cell.angle_gamma   90.00
#
_symmetry.space_group_name_H-M   'P 1'
#
loop_
_entity.id
_entity.type
_entity.pdbx_description
1 polymer ?
#
loop_
_entity_poly.entity_id
_entity_poly.type
_entity_poly.pdbx_seq_one_letter_code
_entity_poly.pdbx_strand_id
1 'polypeptide(L)'
;MKLKNKAILFSTVILMNLPLVTLSCKKITNNDFEELKKNNPNFNFIKEGIDYILKSVDSSLKEKEEINLPNFITKISDKVFKDFKKLRKINLENIKEIGKEAFSNTNLEELKLDSLNKLDPSTFLGCKSITKINAPKLETIESKTFQNYENLKEISLENVKEIKDYAFYACKLLKKINIDNVKKIGAYAFKYCYSLKNLNIDKVQKIEEYCFSSCTSLEKISLSNLKEIPNEAFSGCTSLNNIDLKNIEKIGSYSFMNNKSLASLDLSNLKEIGTSAFSNCYGLETVQNLNKLKEISEGCFYECTSLKNINLKNIEVFQLNAFSSCSSLETIDFAKAKSIGNNAFSKCKALTSIDFKNVEKIGNGAFLGCSNLKNIDFNNVKEIGQAAFYECKALTSVDFKKIEKVANRAFIGCESLTTINFNNVKEIDELAFSRCESLTLLDLKNVKKIGKKAFWNCTALSSIDIRNTEEIYDEAFSGCSSLVQFDLKNVKKIFKNIFLECEALKTILINGNKNGQNNNYKVIDGKQVYDKSNNSLIVDLS
;
A
#
# COMPACT_ATOMS: atom_id res chain seq x y z
N MET A 1 -14.41 53.47 -68.57
CA MET A 1 -14.68 52.02 -68.54
C MET A 1 -13.72 51.29 -67.54
N LYS A 2 -13.52 51.81 -66.29
CA LYS A 2 -12.67 51.24 -65.28
C LYS A 2 -13.24 51.23 -63.84
N LEU A 3 -14.56 51.37 -63.69
CA LEU A 3 -15.22 51.44 -62.39
C LEU A 3 -16.24 50.29 -62.10
N LYS A 4 -16.52 49.40 -63.08
CA LYS A 4 -17.43 48.29 -62.89
C LYS A 4 -16.79 46.98 -62.35
N ASN A 5 -15.46 46.80 -62.45
CA ASN A 5 -14.79 45.56 -62.02
C ASN A 5 -14.31 45.57 -60.58
N LYS A 6 -14.36 46.72 -59.88
CA LYS A 6 -13.99 46.76 -58.43
C LYS A 6 -15.15 46.44 -57.48
N ALA A 7 -16.39 46.56 -57.93
CA ALA A 7 -17.56 46.29 -57.09
C ALA A 7 -17.90 44.79 -56.95
N ILE A 8 -17.48 43.96 -57.91
CA ILE A 8 -17.75 42.49 -57.87
C ILE A 8 -16.74 41.75 -57.01
N LEU A 9 -15.49 42.26 -56.90
CA LEU A 9 -14.51 41.63 -56.00
C LEU A 9 -14.74 41.93 -54.49
N PHE A 10 -15.42 43.06 -54.19
CA PHE A 10 -15.78 43.42 -52.81
C PHE A 10 -16.99 42.63 -52.27
N SER A 11 -17.87 42.13 -53.12
CA SER A 11 -19.05 41.36 -52.70
C SER A 11 -18.73 39.91 -52.35
N THR A 12 -17.72 39.30 -52.95
CA THR A 12 -17.31 37.91 -52.67
C THR A 12 -16.45 37.79 -51.41
N VAL A 13 -15.64 38.80 -51.09
CA VAL A 13 -14.81 38.82 -49.87
C VAL A 13 -15.65 39.17 -48.62
N ILE A 14 -16.73 39.96 -48.78
CA ILE A 14 -17.62 40.34 -47.66
C ILE A 14 -18.51 39.16 -47.22
N LEU A 15 -18.84 38.24 -48.12
CA LEU A 15 -19.63 37.04 -47.75
C LEU A 15 -18.83 35.97 -46.97
N MET A 16 -17.48 35.96 -47.05
CA MET A 16 -16.64 35.01 -46.32
C MET A 16 -16.31 35.41 -44.87
N ASN A 17 -16.51 36.69 -44.47
CA ASN A 17 -16.16 37.21 -43.16
C ASN A 17 -17.29 37.84 -42.36
N LEU A 18 -18.55 37.61 -42.74
CA LEU A 18 -19.69 38.05 -41.93
C LEU A 18 -19.81 37.15 -40.69
N PRO A 19 -19.89 37.72 -39.47
CA PRO A 19 -20.11 36.92 -38.27
C PRO A 19 -21.45 36.15 -38.40
N LEU A 20 -21.47 34.91 -37.91
CA LEU A 20 -22.60 33.97 -37.92
C LEU A 20 -23.98 34.59 -37.57
N VAL A 21 -23.96 35.66 -36.79
CA VAL A 21 -25.17 36.38 -36.35
C VAL A 21 -25.99 36.98 -37.53
N THR A 22 -25.35 37.32 -38.66
CA THR A 22 -26.03 37.90 -39.81
C THR A 22 -26.58 36.88 -40.81
N LEU A 23 -26.05 35.66 -40.80
CA LEU A 23 -26.53 34.54 -41.61
C LEU A 23 -27.76 33.82 -41.01
N SER A 24 -27.96 33.92 -39.69
CA SER A 24 -29.06 33.23 -38.98
C SER A 24 -30.44 33.83 -39.24
N CYS A 25 -30.55 35.06 -39.75
CA CYS A 25 -31.81 35.75 -39.98
C CYS A 25 -32.32 35.74 -41.43
N LYS A 26 -31.49 35.31 -42.41
CA LYS A 26 -31.96 35.14 -43.80
C LYS A 26 -32.28 33.67 -44.06
N LYS A 27 -33.53 33.38 -44.55
CA LYS A 27 -33.81 32.07 -45.13
C LYS A 27 -32.88 31.86 -46.32
N ILE A 28 -31.88 30.99 -46.16
CA ILE A 28 -30.95 30.60 -47.23
C ILE A 28 -31.76 29.88 -48.29
N THR A 29 -31.78 30.40 -49.51
CA THR A 29 -32.47 29.82 -50.66
C THR A 29 -31.70 28.61 -51.21
N ASN A 30 -32.34 27.79 -52.06
CA ASN A 30 -31.63 26.68 -52.73
C ASN A 30 -30.46 27.19 -53.59
N ASN A 31 -30.55 28.38 -54.17
CA ASN A 31 -29.46 28.99 -54.94
C ASN A 31 -28.26 29.32 -54.04
N ASP A 32 -28.48 29.87 -52.84
CA ASP A 32 -27.41 30.18 -51.90
C ASP A 32 -26.68 28.89 -51.44
N PHE A 33 -27.40 27.77 -51.29
CA PHE A 33 -26.83 26.48 -50.91
C PHE A 33 -25.96 25.88 -52.03
N GLU A 34 -26.40 25.93 -53.29
CA GLU A 34 -25.60 25.48 -54.44
C GLU A 34 -24.36 26.38 -54.67
N GLU A 35 -24.45 27.67 -54.38
CA GLU A 35 -23.30 28.58 -54.40
C GLU A 35 -22.27 28.23 -53.31
N LEU A 36 -22.73 27.89 -52.08
CA LEU A 36 -21.82 27.42 -51.02
C LEU A 36 -21.09 26.14 -51.42
N LYS A 37 -21.74 25.17 -52.06
CA LYS A 37 -21.11 23.95 -52.57
C LYS A 37 -20.06 24.25 -53.65
N LYS A 38 -20.40 25.11 -54.60
CA LYS A 38 -19.49 25.52 -55.67
C LYS A 38 -18.22 26.20 -55.14
N ASN A 39 -18.37 27.00 -54.06
CA ASN A 39 -17.26 27.74 -53.45
C ASN A 39 -16.43 26.85 -52.49
N ASN A 40 -16.92 25.65 -52.13
CA ASN A 40 -16.25 24.73 -51.23
C ASN A 40 -16.17 23.29 -51.82
N PRO A 41 -15.54 23.10 -53.00
CA PRO A 41 -15.62 21.84 -53.76
C PRO A 41 -15.01 20.64 -53.05
N ASN A 42 -14.07 20.87 -52.11
CA ASN A 42 -13.41 19.81 -51.35
C ASN A 42 -14.22 19.25 -50.17
N PHE A 43 -15.41 19.84 -49.89
CA PHE A 43 -16.25 19.50 -48.75
C PHE A 43 -17.66 19.09 -49.23
N ASN A 44 -18.01 17.83 -49.00
CA ASN A 44 -19.38 17.36 -49.27
C ASN A 44 -20.22 17.51 -48.00
N PHE A 45 -21.21 18.36 -48.01
CA PHE A 45 -22.08 18.66 -46.87
C PHE A 45 -23.54 18.74 -47.25
N ILE A 46 -24.42 18.53 -46.28
CA ILE A 46 -25.88 18.69 -46.40
C ILE A 46 -26.37 19.71 -45.39
N LYS A 47 -27.55 20.24 -45.60
CA LYS A 47 -28.25 21.14 -44.69
C LYS A 47 -29.43 20.42 -44.04
N GLU A 48 -29.48 20.43 -42.69
CA GLU A 48 -30.59 19.91 -41.90
C GLU A 48 -31.04 20.99 -40.90
N GLY A 49 -32.18 21.63 -41.16
CA GLY A 49 -32.64 22.76 -40.35
C GLY A 49 -31.69 23.94 -40.40
N ILE A 50 -31.11 24.29 -39.27
CA ILE A 50 -30.10 25.36 -39.11
C ILE A 50 -28.66 24.85 -39.19
N ASP A 51 -28.44 23.54 -39.20
CA ASP A 51 -27.13 22.93 -39.18
C ASP A 51 -26.65 22.52 -40.57
N TYR A 52 -25.34 22.67 -40.80
CA TYR A 52 -24.63 22.16 -41.96
C TYR A 52 -23.75 21.00 -41.53
N ILE A 53 -23.99 19.82 -42.09
CA ILE A 53 -23.38 18.56 -41.70
C ILE A 53 -22.37 18.13 -42.76
N LEU A 54 -21.10 18.07 -42.41
CA LEU A 54 -20.02 17.54 -43.26
C LEU A 54 -20.16 16.02 -43.37
N LYS A 55 -20.39 15.49 -44.58
CA LYS A 55 -20.56 14.05 -44.83
C LYS A 55 -19.27 13.36 -45.27
N SER A 56 -18.49 14.05 -46.11
CA SER A 56 -17.17 13.55 -46.56
C SER A 56 -16.33 14.71 -47.09
N VAL A 57 -15.07 14.45 -47.32
CA VAL A 57 -14.12 15.40 -47.91
C VAL A 57 -13.41 14.77 -49.11
N ASP A 58 -12.88 15.61 -49.99
CA ASP A 58 -12.08 15.13 -51.11
C ASP A 58 -10.80 14.43 -50.67
N SER A 59 -10.42 13.39 -51.38
CA SER A 59 -9.25 12.56 -51.03
C SER A 59 -7.93 13.35 -51.06
N SER A 60 -7.82 14.42 -51.82
CA SER A 60 -6.64 15.30 -51.88
C SER A 60 -6.35 15.97 -50.53
N LEU A 61 -7.34 16.13 -49.66
CA LEU A 61 -7.18 16.69 -48.32
C LEU A 61 -6.44 15.71 -47.37
N LYS A 62 -6.36 14.43 -47.69
CA LYS A 62 -5.69 13.43 -46.88
C LYS A 62 -4.18 13.66 -46.71
N GLU A 63 -3.58 14.35 -47.69
CA GLU A 63 -2.18 14.69 -47.72
C GLU A 63 -1.85 16.05 -47.06
N LYS A 64 -2.86 16.78 -46.57
CA LYS A 64 -2.70 18.10 -45.95
C LYS A 64 -2.40 17.98 -44.45
N GLU A 65 -1.49 18.81 -43.96
CA GLU A 65 -1.22 18.95 -42.53
C GLU A 65 -2.22 19.86 -41.83
N GLU A 66 -2.82 20.80 -42.56
CA GLU A 66 -3.79 21.75 -42.04
C GLU A 66 -5.03 21.78 -42.97
N ILE A 67 -6.22 21.74 -42.36
CA ILE A 67 -7.49 21.83 -43.03
C ILE A 67 -8.32 22.92 -42.35
N ASN A 68 -8.78 23.90 -43.15
CA ASN A 68 -9.68 24.96 -42.69
C ASN A 68 -11.10 24.62 -43.13
N LEU A 69 -11.96 24.22 -42.20
CA LEU A 69 -13.37 23.97 -42.44
C LEU A 69 -14.08 25.29 -42.69
N PRO A 70 -15.05 25.32 -43.65
CA PRO A 70 -15.93 26.47 -43.80
C PRO A 70 -16.68 26.78 -42.49
N ASN A 71 -16.70 28.05 -42.09
CA ASN A 71 -17.27 28.49 -40.80
C ASN A 71 -18.74 28.16 -40.57
N PHE A 72 -19.49 27.89 -41.65
CA PHE A 72 -20.89 27.50 -41.56
C PHE A 72 -21.11 26.02 -41.20
N ILE A 73 -20.09 25.16 -41.34
CA ILE A 73 -20.16 23.75 -40.89
C ILE A 73 -20.30 23.72 -39.39
N THR A 74 -21.35 23.05 -38.89
CA THR A 74 -21.64 22.94 -37.46
C THR A 74 -21.61 21.50 -36.97
N LYS A 75 -21.64 20.51 -37.87
CA LYS A 75 -21.58 19.10 -37.54
C LYS A 75 -20.66 18.32 -38.47
N ILE A 76 -20.00 17.28 -37.95
CA ILE A 76 -19.13 16.37 -38.71
C ILE A 76 -19.67 14.94 -38.54
N SER A 77 -19.91 14.23 -39.65
CA SER A 77 -20.38 12.84 -39.62
C SER A 77 -19.27 11.86 -39.18
N ASP A 78 -19.68 10.60 -38.99
CA ASP A 78 -18.77 9.52 -38.61
C ASP A 78 -17.65 9.34 -39.66
N LYS A 79 -16.44 9.12 -39.19
CA LYS A 79 -15.25 8.69 -39.96
C LYS A 79 -14.77 9.68 -41.04
N VAL A 80 -15.25 10.94 -41.09
CA VAL A 80 -14.93 11.90 -42.17
C VAL A 80 -13.40 12.10 -42.35
N PHE A 81 -12.65 12.23 -41.28
CA PHE A 81 -11.19 12.41 -41.31
C PHE A 81 -10.44 11.21 -40.74
N LYS A 82 -11.08 10.03 -40.66
CA LYS A 82 -10.43 8.81 -40.18
C LYS A 82 -9.17 8.49 -41.01
N ASP A 83 -8.05 8.17 -40.32
CA ASP A 83 -6.75 7.82 -40.93
C ASP A 83 -6.10 8.95 -41.76
N PHE A 84 -6.46 10.22 -41.54
CA PHE A 84 -5.76 11.38 -42.07
C PHE A 84 -4.45 11.60 -41.28
N LYS A 85 -3.47 10.71 -41.49
CA LYS A 85 -2.24 10.64 -40.70
C LYS A 85 -1.35 11.89 -40.80
N LYS A 86 -1.50 12.72 -41.84
CA LYS A 86 -0.76 13.99 -41.97
C LYS A 86 -1.45 15.17 -41.28
N LEU A 87 -2.75 15.04 -40.93
CA LEU A 87 -3.54 16.13 -40.38
C LEU A 87 -3.06 16.46 -38.94
N ARG A 88 -2.55 17.68 -38.77
CA ARG A 88 -2.04 18.24 -37.49
C ARG A 88 -2.92 19.35 -36.94
N LYS A 89 -3.58 20.11 -37.82
CA LYS A 89 -4.41 21.26 -37.44
C LYS A 89 -5.75 21.28 -38.19
N ILE A 90 -6.82 21.62 -37.48
CA ILE A 90 -8.16 21.83 -38.01
C ILE A 90 -8.94 22.76 -37.08
N ASN A 91 -9.72 23.68 -37.64
CA ASN A 91 -10.60 24.58 -36.88
C ASN A 91 -11.90 23.87 -36.48
N LEU A 92 -12.17 23.74 -35.17
CA LEU A 92 -13.37 23.04 -34.65
C LEU A 92 -14.20 23.91 -33.70
N GLU A 93 -13.90 25.20 -33.57
CA GLU A 93 -14.52 26.10 -32.58
C GLU A 93 -16.05 26.22 -32.74
N ASN A 94 -16.53 26.12 -33.98
CA ASN A 94 -17.97 26.23 -34.33
C ASN A 94 -18.69 24.88 -34.35
N ILE A 95 -17.97 23.78 -34.21
CA ILE A 95 -18.52 22.43 -34.32
C ILE A 95 -19.27 22.06 -33.04
N LYS A 96 -20.57 21.78 -33.17
CA LYS A 96 -21.49 21.41 -32.09
C LYS A 96 -21.57 19.90 -31.88
N GLU A 97 -21.32 19.13 -32.95
CA GLU A 97 -21.43 17.67 -32.94
C GLU A 97 -20.37 17.04 -33.84
N ILE A 98 -19.69 16.00 -33.33
CA ILE A 98 -18.66 15.25 -34.08
C ILE A 98 -19.02 13.78 -33.98
N GLY A 99 -19.11 13.11 -35.12
CA GLY A 99 -19.46 11.70 -35.21
C GLY A 99 -18.37 10.74 -34.70
N LYS A 100 -18.74 9.47 -34.61
CA LYS A 100 -17.84 8.40 -34.15
C LYS A 100 -16.67 8.25 -35.09
N GLU A 101 -15.48 8.05 -34.50
CA GLU A 101 -14.21 7.86 -35.22
C GLU A 101 -13.90 8.98 -36.24
N ALA A 102 -14.57 10.14 -36.16
CA ALA A 102 -14.41 11.19 -37.16
C ALA A 102 -12.96 11.63 -37.38
N PHE A 103 -12.14 11.60 -36.37
CA PHE A 103 -10.70 11.93 -36.39
C PHE A 103 -9.80 10.78 -35.95
N SER A 104 -10.32 9.56 -35.92
CA SER A 104 -9.52 8.42 -35.45
C SER A 104 -8.22 8.28 -36.26
N ASN A 105 -7.09 8.04 -35.53
CA ASN A 105 -5.74 7.88 -36.08
C ASN A 105 -5.20 9.11 -36.85
N THR A 106 -5.63 10.32 -36.51
CA THR A 106 -5.00 11.55 -37.00
C THR A 106 -3.83 11.97 -36.12
N ASN A 107 -2.99 12.90 -36.60
CA ASN A 107 -1.86 13.48 -35.84
C ASN A 107 -2.18 14.89 -35.31
N LEU A 108 -3.43 15.18 -35.01
CA LEU A 108 -3.86 16.45 -34.41
C LEU A 108 -3.05 16.78 -33.16
N GLU A 109 -2.64 18.04 -33.01
CA GLU A 109 -1.78 18.51 -31.90
C GLU A 109 -2.55 19.30 -30.86
N GLU A 110 -3.50 20.12 -31.28
CA GLU A 110 -4.36 20.94 -30.40
C GLU A 110 -5.81 20.82 -30.83
N LEU A 111 -6.73 20.82 -29.85
CA LEU A 111 -8.15 20.80 -30.08
C LEU A 111 -8.81 22.00 -29.40
N LYS A 112 -9.55 22.80 -30.19
CA LYS A 112 -10.46 23.86 -29.73
C LYS A 112 -11.89 23.45 -30.00
N LEU A 113 -12.57 22.97 -28.95
CA LEU A 113 -13.92 22.40 -29.02
C LEU A 113 -14.92 23.30 -28.30
N ASP A 114 -14.89 24.62 -28.61
CA ASP A 114 -15.58 25.67 -27.84
C ASP A 114 -17.11 25.54 -27.90
N SER A 115 -17.66 24.90 -28.94
CA SER A 115 -19.08 24.71 -29.13
C SER A 115 -19.60 23.30 -28.84
N LEU A 116 -18.71 22.35 -28.54
CA LEU A 116 -19.05 20.94 -28.37
C LEU A 116 -19.61 20.65 -26.96
N ASN A 117 -20.84 20.12 -26.91
CA ASN A 117 -21.49 19.77 -25.64
C ASN A 117 -21.29 18.32 -25.22
N LYS A 118 -21.01 17.41 -26.16
CA LYS A 118 -20.79 16.00 -25.94
C LYS A 118 -19.66 15.50 -26.83
N LEU A 119 -18.83 14.57 -26.31
CA LEU A 119 -17.74 13.96 -27.06
C LEU A 119 -17.87 12.44 -26.95
N ASP A 120 -17.98 11.75 -28.09
CA ASP A 120 -17.90 10.29 -28.13
C ASP A 120 -16.45 9.84 -27.92
N PRO A 121 -16.20 8.83 -27.08
CA PRO A 121 -14.83 8.35 -26.79
C PRO A 121 -14.04 7.89 -28.02
N SER A 122 -14.71 7.47 -29.09
CA SER A 122 -14.06 7.03 -30.33
C SER A 122 -13.68 8.16 -31.28
N THR A 123 -14.21 9.36 -31.08
CA THR A 123 -14.05 10.49 -32.01
C THR A 123 -12.59 10.75 -32.38
N PHE A 124 -11.71 10.82 -31.39
CA PHE A 124 -10.27 11.06 -31.54
C PHE A 124 -9.43 9.82 -31.20
N LEU A 125 -9.98 8.62 -31.32
CA LEU A 125 -9.28 7.37 -30.98
C LEU A 125 -7.96 7.25 -31.75
N GLY A 126 -6.86 7.03 -31.03
CA GLY A 126 -5.52 6.89 -31.63
C GLY A 126 -4.81 8.21 -31.97
N CYS A 127 -5.38 9.37 -31.63
CA CYS A 127 -4.74 10.69 -31.80
C CYS A 127 -3.67 10.93 -30.72
N LYS A 128 -2.53 10.27 -30.83
CA LYS A 128 -1.47 10.30 -29.81
C LYS A 128 -0.67 11.60 -29.74
N SER A 129 -0.78 12.47 -30.77
CA SER A 129 -0.03 13.73 -30.88
C SER A 129 -0.68 14.89 -30.12
N ILE A 130 -1.89 14.73 -29.60
CA ILE A 130 -2.62 15.80 -28.92
C ILE A 130 -1.90 16.20 -27.63
N THR A 131 -1.57 17.50 -27.55
CA THR A 131 -0.86 18.09 -26.40
C THR A 131 -1.75 19.03 -25.59
N LYS A 132 -2.80 19.60 -26.23
CA LYS A 132 -3.69 20.59 -25.60
C LYS A 132 -5.13 20.45 -26.09
N ILE A 133 -6.09 20.56 -25.15
CA ILE A 133 -7.51 20.52 -25.43
C ILE A 133 -8.20 21.68 -24.71
N ASN A 134 -9.08 22.41 -25.41
CA ASN A 134 -10.02 23.35 -24.82
C ASN A 134 -11.45 22.87 -25.15
N ALA A 135 -12.24 22.53 -24.14
CA ALA A 135 -13.60 22.02 -24.29
C ALA A 135 -14.52 22.54 -23.16
N PRO A 136 -14.78 23.86 -23.13
CA PRO A 136 -15.43 24.52 -22.00
C PRO A 136 -16.91 24.13 -21.82
N LYS A 137 -17.58 23.63 -22.85
CA LYS A 137 -19.02 23.30 -22.77
C LYS A 137 -19.32 21.84 -22.48
N LEU A 138 -18.31 20.97 -22.41
CA LEU A 138 -18.53 19.57 -22.02
C LEU A 138 -19.03 19.50 -20.58
N GLU A 139 -20.08 18.74 -20.33
CA GLU A 139 -20.62 18.51 -18.98
C GLU A 139 -20.15 17.18 -18.37
N THR A 140 -19.80 16.23 -19.22
CA THR A 140 -19.32 14.90 -18.82
C THR A 140 -18.14 14.49 -19.69
N ILE A 141 -17.12 13.90 -19.07
CA ILE A 141 -16.08 13.15 -19.79
C ILE A 141 -16.44 11.67 -19.70
N GLU A 142 -16.78 11.09 -20.83
CA GLU A 142 -17.18 9.68 -20.94
C GLU A 142 -16.01 8.73 -20.64
N SER A 143 -16.34 7.47 -20.36
CA SER A 143 -15.34 6.46 -20.07
C SER A 143 -14.34 6.31 -21.21
N LYS A 144 -13.04 6.30 -20.86
CA LYS A 144 -11.90 6.10 -21.79
C LYS A 144 -11.71 7.20 -22.84
N THR A 145 -12.40 8.34 -22.75
CA THR A 145 -12.35 9.41 -23.78
C THR A 145 -10.92 9.84 -24.12
N PHE A 146 -10.05 10.03 -23.12
CA PHE A 146 -8.65 10.43 -23.31
C PHE A 146 -7.67 9.36 -22.79
N GLN A 147 -8.08 8.11 -22.74
CA GLN A 147 -7.23 7.01 -22.32
C GLN A 147 -5.97 6.88 -23.20
N ASN A 148 -4.78 6.82 -22.59
CA ASN A 148 -3.48 6.72 -23.26
C ASN A 148 -3.09 7.92 -24.13
N TYR A 149 -3.62 9.11 -23.84
CA TYR A 149 -3.15 10.35 -24.45
C TYR A 149 -1.86 10.80 -23.76
N GLU A 150 -0.78 10.04 -24.00
CA GLU A 150 0.47 10.16 -23.27
C GLU A 150 1.13 11.54 -23.40
N ASN A 151 0.88 12.24 -24.54
CA ASN A 151 1.42 13.56 -24.84
C ASN A 151 0.54 14.73 -24.37
N LEU A 152 -0.68 14.46 -23.88
CA LEU A 152 -1.60 15.52 -23.40
C LEU A 152 -0.99 16.22 -22.19
N LYS A 153 -0.75 17.53 -22.30
CA LYS A 153 -0.15 18.36 -21.24
C LYS A 153 -1.15 19.24 -20.51
N GLU A 154 -2.17 19.71 -21.24
CA GLU A 154 -3.14 20.67 -20.72
C GLU A 154 -4.54 20.40 -21.27
N ILE A 155 -5.55 20.48 -20.42
CA ILE A 155 -6.97 20.42 -20.81
C ILE A 155 -7.79 21.37 -19.96
N SER A 156 -8.67 22.17 -20.60
CA SER A 156 -9.63 23.06 -19.94
C SER A 156 -11.04 22.49 -20.04
N LEU A 157 -11.71 22.31 -18.87
CA LEU A 157 -13.00 21.64 -18.71
C LEU A 157 -13.89 22.43 -17.73
N GLU A 158 -14.33 23.64 -18.12
CA GLU A 158 -14.96 24.59 -17.18
C GLU A 158 -16.32 24.12 -16.63
N ASN A 159 -17.09 23.36 -17.41
CA ASN A 159 -18.45 22.95 -17.05
C ASN A 159 -18.60 21.46 -16.70
N VAL A 160 -17.53 20.70 -16.69
CA VAL A 160 -17.58 19.26 -16.42
C VAL A 160 -17.99 19.01 -14.96
N LYS A 161 -19.03 18.17 -14.79
CA LYS A 161 -19.62 17.75 -13.51
C LYS A 161 -19.21 16.31 -13.15
N GLU A 162 -18.95 15.47 -14.14
CA GLU A 162 -18.60 14.07 -13.97
C GLU A 162 -17.46 13.64 -14.90
N ILE A 163 -16.48 12.94 -14.35
CA ILE A 163 -15.41 12.27 -15.08
C ILE A 163 -15.59 10.78 -14.85
N LYS A 164 -15.86 10.02 -15.93
CA LYS A 164 -16.12 8.58 -15.85
C LYS A 164 -14.83 7.74 -15.82
N ASP A 165 -15.02 6.43 -15.75
CA ASP A 165 -13.92 5.47 -15.57
C ASP A 165 -12.89 5.54 -16.70
N TYR A 166 -11.59 5.48 -16.34
CA TYR A 166 -10.45 5.50 -17.27
C TYR A 166 -10.37 6.77 -18.16
N ALA A 167 -11.12 7.83 -17.85
CA ALA A 167 -11.24 9.00 -18.75
C ALA A 167 -9.89 9.62 -19.13
N PHE A 168 -8.93 9.70 -18.21
CA PHE A 168 -7.56 10.19 -18.39
C PHE A 168 -6.50 9.16 -18.01
N TYR A 169 -6.86 7.87 -18.04
CA TYR A 169 -5.91 6.79 -17.71
C TYR A 169 -4.65 6.89 -18.58
N ALA A 170 -3.47 6.87 -17.94
CA ALA A 170 -2.17 6.99 -18.58
C ALA A 170 -1.96 8.24 -19.44
N CYS A 171 -2.58 9.38 -19.07
CA CYS A 171 -2.20 10.69 -19.57
C CYS A 171 -0.90 11.14 -18.88
N LYS A 172 0.24 10.53 -19.25
CA LYS A 172 1.52 10.59 -18.50
C LYS A 172 2.06 12.01 -18.34
N LEU A 173 1.87 12.88 -19.35
CA LEU A 173 2.37 14.25 -19.35
C LEU A 173 1.35 15.29 -18.91
N LEU A 174 0.14 14.89 -18.47
CA LEU A 174 -0.91 15.82 -18.03
C LEU A 174 -0.45 16.59 -16.80
N LYS A 175 -0.27 17.91 -16.95
CA LYS A 175 0.20 18.82 -15.89
C LYS A 175 -0.88 19.77 -15.39
N LYS A 176 -1.78 20.19 -16.30
CA LYS A 176 -2.80 21.18 -16.02
C LYS A 176 -4.18 20.67 -16.47
N ILE A 177 -5.10 20.61 -15.53
CA ILE A 177 -6.50 20.32 -15.76
C ILE A 177 -7.34 21.16 -14.80
N ASN A 178 -8.38 21.81 -15.32
CA ASN A 178 -9.38 22.49 -14.50
C ASN A 178 -10.60 21.59 -14.33
N ILE A 179 -10.86 21.17 -13.11
CA ILE A 179 -12.01 20.33 -12.74
C ILE A 179 -12.77 20.89 -11.53
N ASP A 180 -12.75 22.22 -11.36
CA ASP A 180 -13.32 22.91 -10.19
C ASP A 180 -14.83 22.67 -10.00
N ASN A 181 -15.55 22.23 -11.03
CA ASN A 181 -16.98 21.96 -10.97
C ASN A 181 -17.33 20.45 -10.91
N VAL A 182 -16.34 19.58 -10.95
CA VAL A 182 -16.53 18.13 -10.93
C VAL A 182 -17.05 17.69 -9.55
N LYS A 183 -18.09 16.84 -9.56
CA LYS A 183 -18.71 16.27 -8.37
C LYS A 183 -18.37 14.79 -8.19
N LYS A 184 -18.07 14.09 -9.27
CA LYS A 184 -17.75 12.65 -9.25
C LYS A 184 -16.59 12.32 -10.18
N ILE A 185 -15.66 11.49 -9.68
CA ILE A 185 -14.51 10.98 -10.43
C ILE A 185 -14.56 9.44 -10.40
N GLY A 186 -14.61 8.84 -11.58
CA GLY A 186 -14.73 7.41 -11.79
C GLY A 186 -13.46 6.62 -11.49
N ALA A 187 -13.59 5.29 -11.55
CA ALA A 187 -12.49 4.38 -11.30
C ALA A 187 -11.37 4.53 -12.35
N TYR A 188 -10.10 4.49 -11.87
CA TYR A 188 -8.91 4.61 -12.73
C TYR A 188 -8.83 5.92 -13.54
N ALA A 189 -9.67 6.94 -13.23
CA ALA A 189 -9.83 8.11 -14.09
C ALA A 189 -8.51 8.84 -14.39
N PHE A 190 -7.62 8.99 -13.41
CA PHE A 190 -6.30 9.63 -13.54
C PHE A 190 -5.14 8.68 -13.22
N LYS A 191 -5.38 7.36 -13.19
CA LYS A 191 -4.29 6.41 -12.92
C LYS A 191 -3.16 6.58 -13.95
N TYR A 192 -1.89 6.62 -13.45
CA TYR A 192 -0.67 6.87 -14.25
C TYR A 192 -0.55 8.26 -14.88
N CYS A 193 -1.24 9.28 -14.34
CA CYS A 193 -1.00 10.67 -14.68
C CYS A 193 0.25 11.18 -13.95
N TYR A 194 1.45 10.73 -14.37
CA TYR A 194 2.70 10.93 -13.63
C TYR A 194 3.09 12.39 -13.42
N SER A 195 2.68 13.29 -14.32
CA SER A 195 3.06 14.72 -14.29
C SER A 195 2.05 15.62 -13.56
N LEU A 196 0.93 15.07 -13.07
CA LEU A 196 -0.11 15.84 -12.39
C LEU A 196 0.39 16.24 -10.99
N LYS A 197 0.51 17.57 -10.74
CA LYS A 197 1.10 18.07 -9.49
C LYS A 197 0.09 18.51 -8.44
N ASN A 198 -0.86 19.34 -8.86
CA ASN A 198 -1.86 19.93 -7.98
C ASN A 198 -3.23 19.76 -8.61
N LEU A 199 -4.20 19.43 -7.80
CA LEU A 199 -5.56 19.24 -8.25
C LEU A 199 -6.53 19.80 -7.22
N ASN A 200 -7.43 20.70 -7.68
CA ASN A 200 -8.53 21.17 -6.85
C ASN A 200 -9.74 20.26 -7.07
N ILE A 201 -10.12 19.53 -6.03
CA ILE A 201 -11.32 18.69 -6.02
C ILE A 201 -12.27 19.06 -4.87
N ASP A 202 -12.29 20.32 -4.46
CA ASP A 202 -13.10 20.77 -3.32
C ASP A 202 -14.60 20.53 -3.49
N LYS A 203 -15.10 20.48 -4.74
CA LYS A 203 -16.53 20.17 -4.99
C LYS A 203 -16.80 18.68 -5.21
N VAL A 204 -15.76 17.84 -5.26
CA VAL A 204 -15.93 16.40 -5.47
C VAL A 204 -16.54 15.78 -4.22
N GLN A 205 -17.64 15.07 -4.43
CA GLN A 205 -18.39 14.37 -3.37
C GLN A 205 -18.09 12.87 -3.35
N LYS A 206 -17.61 12.34 -4.48
CA LYS A 206 -17.29 10.92 -4.62
C LYS A 206 -16.12 10.71 -5.57
N ILE A 207 -15.17 9.90 -5.14
CA ILE A 207 -14.12 9.30 -5.97
C ILE A 207 -14.26 7.79 -5.96
N GLU A 208 -13.82 7.12 -7.02
CA GLU A 208 -13.87 5.66 -7.12
C GLU A 208 -12.46 5.06 -7.00
N GLU A 209 -12.38 3.73 -6.98
CA GLU A 209 -11.13 2.99 -6.79
C GLU A 209 -10.07 3.35 -7.83
N TYR A 210 -8.78 3.36 -7.42
CA TYR A 210 -7.61 3.63 -8.27
C TYR A 210 -7.61 5.00 -8.96
N CYS A 211 -8.52 5.94 -8.63
CA CYS A 211 -8.73 7.14 -9.43
C CYS A 211 -7.48 8.01 -9.62
N PHE A 212 -6.58 8.09 -8.64
CA PHE A 212 -5.30 8.81 -8.70
C PHE A 212 -4.08 7.89 -8.49
N SER A 213 -4.27 6.58 -8.59
CA SER A 213 -3.17 5.63 -8.37
C SER A 213 -1.99 5.93 -9.30
N SER A 214 -0.77 5.98 -8.73
CA SER A 214 0.47 6.30 -9.43
C SER A 214 0.54 7.70 -10.07
N CYS A 215 -0.17 8.68 -9.51
CA CYS A 215 0.09 10.10 -9.80
C CYS A 215 1.34 10.55 -9.06
N THR A 216 2.52 10.14 -9.55
CA THR A 216 3.79 10.25 -8.82
C THR A 216 4.25 11.66 -8.51
N SER A 217 3.84 12.66 -9.29
CA SER A 217 4.14 14.08 -9.04
C SER A 217 3.07 14.81 -8.23
N LEU A 218 1.98 14.15 -7.80
CA LEU A 218 0.91 14.78 -7.02
C LEU A 218 1.44 15.18 -5.64
N GLU A 219 1.53 16.48 -5.38
CA GLU A 219 2.08 17.04 -4.14
C GLU A 219 0.99 17.38 -3.11
N LYS A 220 -0.14 17.91 -3.60
CA LYS A 220 -1.26 18.37 -2.77
C LYS A 220 -2.59 18.05 -3.42
N ILE A 221 -3.56 17.67 -2.59
CA ILE A 221 -4.95 17.47 -2.99
C ILE A 221 -5.86 17.80 -1.81
N SER A 222 -6.96 18.50 -2.06
CA SER A 222 -7.97 18.79 -1.04
C SER A 222 -9.07 17.74 -1.09
N LEU A 223 -9.45 17.21 0.09
CA LEU A 223 -10.47 16.16 0.24
C LEU A 223 -11.63 16.63 1.13
N SER A 224 -11.87 17.92 1.22
CA SER A 224 -12.75 18.55 2.23
C SER A 224 -14.19 18.02 2.24
N ASN A 225 -14.72 17.62 1.09
CA ASN A 225 -16.09 17.11 0.94
C ASN A 225 -16.20 15.57 0.88
N LEU A 226 -15.08 14.87 1.00
CA LEU A 226 -15.09 13.41 1.02
C LEU A 226 -15.25 12.89 2.45
N LYS A 227 -15.94 11.75 2.58
CA LYS A 227 -16.06 10.97 3.81
C LYS A 227 -15.31 9.66 3.74
N GLU A 228 -15.07 9.17 2.54
CA GLU A 228 -14.44 7.88 2.29
C GLU A 228 -13.35 8.01 1.23
N ILE A 229 -12.27 7.29 1.44
CA ILE A 229 -11.21 7.07 0.44
C ILE A 229 -11.33 5.62 -0.02
N PRO A 230 -11.62 5.36 -1.29
CA PRO A 230 -11.75 3.99 -1.79
C PRO A 230 -10.41 3.28 -1.94
N ASN A 231 -10.47 1.97 -2.25
CA ASN A 231 -9.28 1.14 -2.42
C ASN A 231 -8.34 1.73 -3.48
N GLU A 232 -7.04 1.73 -3.17
CA GLU A 232 -5.94 2.17 -4.03
C GLU A 232 -6.09 3.58 -4.64
N ALA A 233 -6.98 4.42 -4.10
CA ALA A 233 -7.28 5.73 -4.71
C ALA A 233 -6.03 6.62 -4.90
N PHE A 234 -5.09 6.59 -3.98
CA PHE A 234 -3.84 7.35 -4.00
C PHE A 234 -2.59 6.47 -3.89
N SER A 235 -2.71 5.17 -4.20
CA SER A 235 -1.57 4.25 -4.16
C SER A 235 -0.45 4.74 -5.09
N GLY A 236 0.78 4.84 -4.58
CA GLY A 236 1.95 5.26 -5.37
C GLY A 236 2.03 6.74 -5.72
N CYS A 237 1.29 7.62 -5.04
CA CYS A 237 1.46 9.07 -5.15
C CYS A 237 2.70 9.51 -4.36
N THR A 238 3.89 9.17 -4.87
CA THR A 238 5.16 9.24 -4.13
C THR A 238 5.57 10.64 -3.68
N SER A 239 5.08 11.70 -4.32
CA SER A 239 5.34 13.11 -3.94
C SER A 239 4.28 13.70 -3.01
N LEU A 240 3.20 12.97 -2.69
CA LEU A 240 2.12 13.47 -1.85
C LEU A 240 2.64 13.66 -0.41
N ASN A 241 2.77 14.92 -0.01
CA ASN A 241 3.40 15.28 1.26
C ASN A 241 2.43 15.93 2.27
N ASN A 242 1.31 16.46 1.80
CA ASN A 242 0.32 17.09 2.64
C ASN A 242 -1.10 16.72 2.19
N ILE A 243 -1.86 16.11 3.09
CA ILE A 243 -3.25 15.72 2.85
C ILE A 243 -4.05 15.89 4.16
N ASP A 244 -5.20 16.54 4.08
CA ASP A 244 -6.11 16.67 5.22
C ASP A 244 -7.12 15.52 5.22
N LEU A 245 -7.00 14.61 6.20
CA LEU A 245 -7.88 13.46 6.38
C LEU A 245 -8.85 13.61 7.56
N LYS A 246 -8.93 14.80 8.20
CA LYS A 246 -9.74 15.00 9.40
C LYS A 246 -11.22 14.66 9.22
N ASN A 247 -11.78 14.87 8.02
CA ASN A 247 -13.17 14.60 7.71
C ASN A 247 -13.45 13.16 7.27
N ILE A 248 -12.39 12.38 7.03
CA ILE A 248 -12.50 11.01 6.50
C ILE A 248 -12.91 10.05 7.63
N GLU A 249 -13.93 9.26 7.35
CA GLU A 249 -14.47 8.26 8.26
C GLU A 249 -14.03 6.85 7.89
N LYS A 250 -13.73 6.61 6.61
CA LYS A 250 -13.29 5.31 6.09
C LYS A 250 -12.16 5.45 5.07
N ILE A 251 -11.13 4.64 5.23
CA ILE A 251 -10.00 4.52 4.31
C ILE A 251 -9.95 3.07 3.82
N GLY A 252 -10.01 2.88 2.49
CA GLY A 252 -9.98 1.58 1.84
C GLY A 252 -8.60 0.94 1.83
N SER A 253 -8.53 -0.30 1.36
CA SER A 253 -7.29 -1.07 1.27
C SER A 253 -6.31 -0.45 0.27
N TYR A 254 -5.01 -0.45 0.62
CA TYR A 254 -3.91 0.07 -0.21
C TYR A 254 -4.04 1.54 -0.64
N SER A 255 -4.98 2.32 -0.02
CA SER A 255 -5.35 3.65 -0.50
C SER A 255 -4.18 4.61 -0.61
N PHE A 256 -3.24 4.56 0.31
CA PHE A 256 -2.03 5.39 0.35
C PHE A 256 -0.75 4.55 0.33
N MET A 257 -0.81 3.30 -0.14
CA MET A 257 0.38 2.46 -0.23
C MET A 257 1.48 3.13 -1.08
N ASN A 258 2.74 3.05 -0.64
CA ASN A 258 3.91 3.64 -1.34
C ASN A 258 3.91 5.18 -1.42
N ASN A 259 3.20 5.91 -0.55
CA ASN A 259 3.27 7.37 -0.45
C ASN A 259 4.50 7.79 0.38
N LYS A 260 5.67 7.82 -0.28
CA LYS A 260 6.98 7.95 0.38
C LYS A 260 7.23 9.30 1.03
N SER A 261 6.59 10.37 0.55
CA SER A 261 6.76 11.75 1.05
C SER A 261 5.72 12.15 2.10
N LEU A 262 4.75 11.30 2.41
CA LEU A 262 3.73 11.59 3.41
C LEU A 262 4.37 11.60 4.80
N ALA A 263 4.33 12.75 5.50
CA ALA A 263 5.06 12.93 6.76
C ALA A 263 4.19 12.82 8.01
N SER A 264 2.95 13.29 7.94
CA SER A 264 2.05 13.29 9.08
C SER A 264 0.60 13.08 8.69
N LEU A 265 -0.19 12.48 9.59
CA LEU A 265 -1.61 12.22 9.41
C LEU A 265 -2.41 12.65 10.65
N ASP A 266 -3.56 13.28 10.42
CA ASP A 266 -4.60 13.48 11.44
C ASP A 266 -5.84 12.68 11.05
N LEU A 267 -6.17 11.66 11.85
CA LEU A 267 -7.23 10.69 11.60
C LEU A 267 -8.40 10.81 12.60
N SER A 268 -8.73 12.04 13.00
CA SER A 268 -9.67 12.35 14.10
C SER A 268 -11.06 11.72 13.95
N ASN A 269 -11.54 11.54 12.73
CA ASN A 269 -12.86 10.99 12.47
C ASN A 269 -12.86 9.55 11.94
N LEU A 270 -11.67 8.95 11.77
CA LEU A 270 -11.53 7.63 11.18
C LEU A 270 -12.16 6.54 12.05
N LYS A 271 -13.05 5.76 11.45
CA LYS A 271 -13.75 4.61 12.07
C LYS A 271 -13.26 3.28 11.51
N GLU A 272 -12.89 3.25 10.22
CA GLU A 272 -12.44 2.05 9.52
C GLU A 272 -11.19 2.35 8.69
N ILE A 273 -10.23 1.42 8.73
CA ILE A 273 -9.02 1.47 7.93
C ILE A 273 -8.79 0.12 7.25
N GLY A 274 -8.50 0.15 5.95
CA GLY A 274 -8.31 -1.07 5.15
C GLY A 274 -6.91 -1.67 5.27
N THR A 275 -6.78 -2.89 4.74
CA THR A 275 -5.50 -3.61 4.62
C THR A 275 -4.46 -2.77 3.90
N SER A 276 -3.24 -2.71 4.45
CA SER A 276 -2.07 -2.03 3.87
C SER A 276 -2.32 -0.57 3.44
N ALA A 277 -3.28 0.10 4.11
CA ALA A 277 -3.71 1.45 3.73
C ALA A 277 -2.56 2.46 3.64
N PHE A 278 -1.57 2.38 4.53
CA PHE A 278 -0.37 3.23 4.57
C PHE A 278 0.93 2.40 4.48
N SER A 279 0.87 1.20 3.91
CA SER A 279 2.07 0.37 3.73
C SER A 279 3.13 1.10 2.90
N ASN A 280 4.41 0.96 3.28
CA ASN A 280 5.58 1.58 2.60
C ASN A 280 5.53 3.12 2.54
N CYS A 281 4.85 3.77 3.50
CA CYS A 281 4.93 5.21 3.70
C CYS A 281 6.20 5.54 4.49
N TYR A 282 7.36 5.42 3.85
CA TYR A 282 8.68 5.52 4.50
C TYR A 282 8.91 6.85 5.21
N GLY A 283 8.34 7.95 4.71
CA GLY A 283 8.45 9.30 5.28
C GLY A 283 7.48 9.59 6.43
N LEU A 284 6.54 8.69 6.73
CA LEU A 284 5.52 8.92 7.75
C LEU A 284 6.14 8.89 9.15
N GLU A 285 6.19 10.07 9.80
CA GLU A 285 6.78 10.23 11.13
C GLU A 285 5.74 10.19 12.25
N THR A 286 4.53 10.74 12.02
CA THR A 286 3.50 10.87 13.04
C THR A 286 2.10 10.55 12.54
N VAL A 287 1.33 9.83 13.36
CA VAL A 287 -0.11 9.59 13.17
C VAL A 287 -0.85 9.98 14.42
N GLN A 288 -1.82 10.90 14.30
CA GLN A 288 -2.54 11.49 15.42
C GLN A 288 -4.02 11.12 15.40
N ASN A 289 -4.65 11.19 16.59
CA ASN A 289 -6.10 11.21 16.77
C ASN A 289 -6.84 9.91 16.30
N LEU A 290 -6.28 8.72 16.50
CA LEU A 290 -6.94 7.43 16.24
C LEU A 290 -8.04 7.06 17.26
N ASN A 291 -8.76 8.06 17.80
CA ASN A 291 -9.61 7.86 18.98
C ASN A 291 -10.87 7.01 18.72
N LYS A 292 -11.36 6.97 17.48
CA LYS A 292 -12.57 6.24 17.08
C LYS A 292 -12.28 4.84 16.54
N LEU A 293 -11.02 4.57 16.18
CA LEU A 293 -10.59 3.29 15.64
C LEU A 293 -10.42 2.26 16.77
N LYS A 294 -10.82 1.01 16.52
CA LYS A 294 -10.71 -0.11 17.46
C LYS A 294 -9.72 -1.17 17.03
N GLU A 295 -9.40 -1.20 15.76
CA GLU A 295 -8.57 -2.21 15.14
C GLU A 295 -7.60 -1.58 14.15
N ILE A 296 -6.37 -2.05 14.11
CA ILE A 296 -5.41 -1.78 13.03
C ILE A 296 -5.38 -2.99 12.12
N SER A 297 -5.76 -2.77 10.87
CA SER A 297 -5.88 -3.82 9.86
C SER A 297 -4.52 -4.39 9.44
N GLU A 298 -4.55 -5.52 8.73
CA GLU A 298 -3.38 -6.22 8.20
C GLU A 298 -2.47 -5.26 7.41
N GLY A 299 -1.17 -5.26 7.74
CA GLY A 299 -0.14 -4.49 7.06
C GLY A 299 -0.37 -2.97 7.01
N CYS A 300 -1.31 -2.43 7.80
CA CYS A 300 -1.77 -1.04 7.68
C CYS A 300 -0.61 -0.03 7.64
N PHE A 301 0.38 -0.20 8.51
CA PHE A 301 1.59 0.63 8.60
C PHE A 301 2.87 -0.19 8.32
N TYR A 302 2.76 -1.26 7.52
CA TYR A 302 3.90 -2.09 7.15
C TYR A 302 5.01 -1.24 6.50
N GLU A 303 6.25 -1.36 7.00
CA GLU A 303 7.43 -0.60 6.53
C GLU A 303 7.29 0.94 6.61
N CYS A 304 6.51 1.48 7.55
CA CYS A 304 6.57 2.91 7.89
C CYS A 304 7.83 3.17 8.74
N THR A 305 9.00 3.14 8.09
CA THR A 305 10.30 3.11 8.78
C THR A 305 10.63 4.35 9.59
N SER A 306 10.05 5.51 9.26
CA SER A 306 10.23 6.77 10.00
C SER A 306 9.21 6.99 11.11
N LEU A 307 8.19 6.12 11.27
CA LEU A 307 7.14 6.30 12.27
C LEU A 307 7.71 6.17 13.68
N LYS A 308 7.69 7.27 14.44
CA LYS A 308 8.25 7.37 15.79
C LYS A 308 7.20 7.22 16.88
N ASN A 309 6.08 7.94 16.71
CA ASN A 309 5.04 8.04 17.73
C ASN A 309 3.66 7.87 17.11
N ILE A 310 2.85 7.04 17.75
CA ILE A 310 1.45 6.83 17.40
C ILE A 310 0.65 6.52 18.66
N ASN A 311 -0.50 7.17 18.84
CA ASN A 311 -1.36 6.95 19.99
C ASN A 311 -2.32 5.78 19.72
N LEU A 312 -2.04 4.62 20.28
CA LEU A 312 -2.78 3.37 20.11
C LEU A 312 -3.65 2.98 21.32
N LYS A 313 -3.80 3.88 22.31
CA LYS A 313 -4.49 3.58 23.60
C LYS A 313 -5.91 3.02 23.47
N ASN A 314 -6.62 3.28 22.36
CA ASN A 314 -7.99 2.84 22.14
C ASN A 314 -8.07 1.58 21.24
N ILE A 315 -6.95 1.11 20.70
CA ILE A 315 -6.90 -0.05 19.82
C ILE A 315 -7.01 -1.33 20.67
N GLU A 316 -7.91 -2.21 20.28
CA GLU A 316 -8.18 -3.47 20.93
C GLU A 316 -7.52 -4.66 20.20
N VAL A 317 -7.37 -4.55 18.87
CA VAL A 317 -6.86 -5.62 18.01
C VAL A 317 -5.81 -5.08 17.03
N PHE A 318 -4.68 -5.77 16.93
CA PHE A 318 -3.65 -5.56 15.93
C PHE A 318 -3.60 -6.77 15.01
N GLN A 319 -3.89 -6.59 13.73
CA GLN A 319 -3.88 -7.67 12.75
C GLN A 319 -2.47 -8.05 12.27
N LEU A 320 -2.37 -9.04 11.39
CA LEU A 320 -1.13 -9.51 10.79
C LEU A 320 -0.28 -8.34 10.23
N ASN A 321 1.02 -8.28 10.56
CA ASN A 321 1.99 -7.29 10.06
C ASN A 321 1.61 -5.82 10.27
N ALA A 322 0.68 -5.48 11.17
CA ALA A 322 0.10 -4.14 11.31
C ALA A 322 1.15 -3.00 11.35
N PHE A 323 2.28 -3.19 12.04
CA PHE A 323 3.43 -2.28 12.16
C PHE A 323 4.77 -2.97 11.86
N SER A 324 4.74 -4.08 11.13
CA SER A 324 5.99 -4.79 10.83
C SER A 324 6.99 -3.87 10.12
N SER A 325 8.23 -3.87 10.57
CA SER A 325 9.33 -3.03 10.07
C SER A 325 9.17 -1.51 10.30
N CYS A 326 8.34 -1.07 11.25
CA CYS A 326 8.34 0.30 11.75
C CYS A 326 9.58 0.53 12.64
N SER A 327 10.77 0.61 12.02
CA SER A 327 12.06 0.54 12.71
C SER A 327 12.35 1.70 13.66
N SER A 328 11.69 2.84 13.49
CA SER A 328 11.83 4.03 14.35
C SER A 328 10.78 4.13 15.46
N LEU A 329 9.85 3.17 15.57
CA LEU A 329 8.78 3.19 16.57
C LEU A 329 9.36 2.95 17.97
N GLU A 330 9.30 3.97 18.84
CA GLU A 330 9.98 3.98 20.14
C GLU A 330 9.08 3.47 21.28
N THR A 331 7.81 3.82 21.26
CA THR A 331 6.86 3.49 22.34
C THR A 331 5.50 3.09 21.80
N ILE A 332 4.82 2.20 22.52
CA ILE A 332 3.47 1.74 22.23
C ILE A 332 2.67 1.67 23.52
N ASP A 333 1.43 2.18 23.49
CA ASP A 333 0.48 2.05 24.60
C ASP A 333 -0.60 1.01 24.23
N PHE A 334 -0.57 -0.14 24.89
CA PHE A 334 -1.53 -1.23 24.73
C PHE A 334 -2.68 -1.18 25.77
N ALA A 335 -3.05 0.00 26.26
CA ALA A 335 -4.01 0.12 27.36
C ALA A 335 -5.34 -0.65 27.16
N LYS A 336 -5.81 -0.81 25.93
CA LYS A 336 -7.03 -1.57 25.61
C LYS A 336 -6.78 -2.81 24.74
N ALA A 337 -5.53 -3.09 24.36
CA ALA A 337 -5.21 -4.22 23.51
C ALA A 337 -5.57 -5.55 24.19
N LYS A 338 -6.27 -6.41 23.48
CA LYS A 338 -6.64 -7.78 23.91
C LYS A 338 -5.78 -8.82 23.20
N SER A 339 -5.46 -8.57 21.93
CA SER A 339 -4.66 -9.49 21.13
C SER A 339 -3.72 -8.75 20.18
N ILE A 340 -2.55 -9.35 19.96
CA ILE A 340 -1.52 -8.89 19.04
C ILE A 340 -1.35 -9.96 17.97
N GLY A 341 -1.55 -9.59 16.70
CA GLY A 341 -1.49 -10.49 15.56
C GLY A 341 -0.09 -10.97 15.23
N ASN A 342 -0.01 -11.91 14.29
CA ASN A 342 1.27 -12.44 13.83
C ASN A 342 2.12 -11.31 13.19
N ASN A 343 3.42 -11.25 13.54
CA ASN A 343 4.39 -10.26 13.07
C ASN A 343 3.95 -8.79 13.24
N ALA A 344 2.95 -8.49 14.10
CA ALA A 344 2.34 -7.17 14.15
C ALA A 344 3.35 -6.04 14.42
N PHE A 345 4.40 -6.29 15.19
CA PHE A 345 5.50 -5.36 15.50
C PHE A 345 6.88 -5.96 15.18
N SER A 346 6.94 -6.94 14.27
CA SER A 346 8.22 -7.53 13.86
C SER A 346 9.16 -6.44 13.35
N LYS A 347 10.45 -6.49 13.76
CA LYS A 347 11.52 -5.54 13.38
C LYS A 347 11.28 -4.07 13.77
N CYS A 348 10.43 -3.80 14.78
CA CYS A 348 10.35 -2.50 15.42
C CYS A 348 11.60 -2.29 16.31
N LYS A 349 12.73 -1.99 15.67
CA LYS A 349 14.06 -2.02 16.32
C LYS A 349 14.23 -0.96 17.41
N ALA A 350 13.57 0.21 17.29
CA ALA A 350 13.69 1.29 18.28
C ALA A 350 12.83 1.07 19.54
N LEU A 351 11.95 0.07 19.54
CA LEU A 351 11.06 -0.21 20.66
C LEU A 351 11.86 -0.67 21.89
N THR A 352 11.67 0.03 23.02
CA THR A 352 12.49 -0.21 24.25
C THR A 352 11.74 -0.91 25.37
N SER A 353 10.43 -0.69 25.50
CA SER A 353 9.61 -1.29 26.55
C SER A 353 8.18 -1.51 26.10
N ILE A 354 7.52 -2.50 26.67
CA ILE A 354 6.12 -2.86 26.40
C ILE A 354 5.43 -3.25 27.70
N ASP A 355 4.24 -2.71 27.93
CA ASP A 355 3.32 -3.15 28.99
C ASP A 355 2.13 -3.89 28.35
N PHE A 356 2.07 -5.20 28.56
CA PHE A 356 0.98 -6.07 28.08
C PHE A 356 -0.22 -6.14 29.04
N LYS A 357 -0.49 -5.10 29.81
CA LYS A 357 -1.46 -5.08 30.93
C LYS A 357 -2.76 -5.81 30.64
N ASN A 358 -3.35 -5.64 29.47
CA ASN A 358 -4.64 -6.23 29.11
C ASN A 358 -4.53 -7.28 27.99
N VAL A 359 -3.35 -7.50 27.45
CA VAL A 359 -3.11 -8.44 26.35
C VAL A 359 -3.21 -9.88 26.89
N GLU A 360 -4.05 -10.69 26.25
CA GLU A 360 -4.19 -12.11 26.58
C GLU A 360 -3.43 -13.03 25.62
N LYS A 361 -3.25 -12.60 24.36
CA LYS A 361 -2.62 -13.40 23.32
C LYS A 361 -1.63 -12.61 22.47
N ILE A 362 -0.43 -13.16 22.30
CA ILE A 362 0.65 -12.65 21.45
C ILE A 362 0.85 -13.63 20.28
N GLY A 363 0.75 -13.14 19.04
CA GLY A 363 0.87 -13.95 17.83
C GLY A 363 2.30 -14.39 17.51
N ASN A 364 2.43 -15.22 16.48
CA ASN A 364 3.72 -15.71 16.00
C ASN A 364 4.58 -14.54 15.49
N GLY A 365 5.85 -14.47 15.88
CA GLY A 365 6.78 -13.44 15.45
C GLY A 365 6.36 -12.00 15.80
N ALA A 366 5.41 -11.81 16.73
CA ALA A 366 4.80 -10.51 16.97
C ALA A 366 5.81 -9.38 17.26
N PHE A 367 6.91 -9.69 17.93
CA PHE A 367 8.04 -8.79 18.26
C PHE A 367 9.38 -9.31 17.76
N LEU A 368 9.38 -10.16 16.73
CA LEU A 368 10.60 -10.70 16.13
C LEU A 368 11.54 -9.57 15.73
N GLY A 369 12.79 -9.61 16.19
CA GLY A 369 13.82 -8.62 15.84
C GLY A 369 13.63 -7.22 16.46
N CYS A 370 12.83 -7.09 17.53
CA CYS A 370 12.78 -5.88 18.36
C CYS A 370 14.05 -5.79 19.22
N SER A 371 15.19 -5.50 18.57
CA SER A 371 16.54 -5.68 19.14
C SER A 371 16.83 -4.80 20.36
N ASN A 372 16.15 -3.67 20.53
CA ASN A 372 16.33 -2.75 21.67
C ASN A 372 15.30 -2.96 22.79
N LEU A 373 14.40 -3.93 22.66
CA LEU A 373 13.38 -4.21 23.68
C LEU A 373 14.03 -4.79 24.93
N LYS A 374 13.98 -4.03 26.04
CA LYS A 374 14.65 -4.36 27.31
C LYS A 374 13.71 -4.98 28.33
N ASN A 375 12.50 -4.45 28.45
CA ASN A 375 11.55 -4.82 29.48
C ASN A 375 10.20 -5.19 28.88
N ILE A 376 9.64 -6.29 29.34
CA ILE A 376 8.30 -6.77 29.02
C ILE A 376 7.60 -7.23 30.29
N ASP A 377 6.29 -7.01 30.40
CA ASP A 377 5.47 -7.48 31.52
C ASP A 377 4.27 -8.28 30.99
N PHE A 378 4.26 -9.59 31.24
CA PHE A 378 3.21 -10.51 30.77
C PHE A 378 1.99 -10.61 31.68
N ASN A 379 1.66 -9.62 32.49
CA ASN A 379 0.63 -9.66 33.56
C ASN A 379 -0.61 -10.52 33.26
N ASN A 380 -1.21 -10.38 32.08
CA ASN A 380 -2.43 -11.11 31.71
C ASN A 380 -2.24 -12.06 30.52
N VAL A 381 -1.03 -12.12 29.95
CA VAL A 381 -0.75 -12.95 28.78
C VAL A 381 -0.89 -14.44 29.14
N LYS A 382 -1.70 -15.17 28.37
CA LYS A 382 -1.95 -16.60 28.50
C LYS A 382 -1.21 -17.40 27.43
N GLU A 383 -1.02 -16.80 26.25
CA GLU A 383 -0.40 -17.46 25.09
C GLU A 383 0.65 -16.57 24.43
N ILE A 384 1.82 -17.14 24.17
CA ILE A 384 2.90 -16.54 23.38
C ILE A 384 3.11 -17.41 22.14
N GLY A 385 3.06 -16.80 20.95
CA GLY A 385 3.24 -17.49 19.66
C GLY A 385 4.69 -17.90 19.40
N GLN A 386 4.88 -18.71 18.36
CA GLN A 386 6.19 -19.13 17.89
C GLN A 386 7.05 -17.92 17.51
N ALA A 387 8.35 -17.92 17.87
CA ALA A 387 9.31 -16.87 17.56
C ALA A 387 8.86 -15.45 17.97
N ALA A 388 7.93 -15.32 18.94
CA ALA A 388 7.32 -14.02 19.26
C ALA A 388 8.33 -12.95 19.68
N PHE A 389 9.42 -13.32 20.34
CA PHE A 389 10.53 -12.46 20.80
C PHE A 389 11.89 -12.92 20.25
N TYR A 390 11.88 -13.57 19.07
CA TYR A 390 13.11 -13.99 18.38
C TYR A 390 14.03 -12.78 18.13
N GLU A 391 15.32 -12.88 18.51
CA GLU A 391 16.33 -11.80 18.43
C GLU A 391 15.94 -10.48 19.14
N CYS A 392 15.20 -10.54 20.24
CA CYS A 392 15.07 -9.41 21.17
C CYS A 392 16.35 -9.32 22.02
N LYS A 393 17.45 -8.91 21.39
CA LYS A 393 18.83 -9.01 21.93
C LYS A 393 19.03 -8.27 23.24
N ALA A 394 18.36 -7.14 23.45
CA ALA A 394 18.48 -6.31 24.64
C ALA A 394 17.59 -6.76 25.83
N LEU A 395 16.74 -7.79 25.64
CA LEU A 395 15.80 -8.25 26.65
C LEU A 395 16.57 -8.84 27.83
N THR A 396 16.35 -8.32 29.07
CA THR A 396 17.11 -8.70 30.25
C THR A 396 16.40 -9.67 31.17
N SER A 397 15.06 -9.62 31.21
CA SER A 397 14.30 -10.48 32.13
C SER A 397 12.92 -10.85 31.55
N VAL A 398 12.42 -12.03 31.97
CA VAL A 398 11.09 -12.54 31.60
C VAL A 398 10.42 -13.15 32.84
N ASP A 399 9.16 -12.78 33.08
CA ASP A 399 8.32 -13.38 34.13
C ASP A 399 7.03 -14.00 33.50
N PHE A 400 6.98 -15.34 33.46
CA PHE A 400 5.88 -16.12 32.90
C PHE A 400 4.70 -16.29 33.86
N LYS A 401 4.09 -15.21 34.33
CA LYS A 401 3.07 -15.22 35.40
C LYS A 401 1.91 -16.20 35.20
N LYS A 402 1.36 -16.28 33.98
CA LYS A 402 0.18 -17.14 33.65
C LYS A 402 0.47 -18.16 32.55
N ILE A 403 1.68 -18.19 32.04
CA ILE A 403 2.08 -19.00 30.89
C ILE A 403 2.52 -20.36 31.38
N GLU A 404 1.87 -21.42 30.91
CA GLU A 404 2.21 -22.79 31.26
C GLU A 404 3.12 -23.45 30.21
N LYS A 405 3.15 -22.93 28.99
CA LYS A 405 3.94 -23.47 27.89
C LYS A 405 4.66 -22.36 27.13
N VAL A 406 5.99 -22.48 27.00
CA VAL A 406 6.82 -21.59 26.18
C VAL A 406 6.91 -22.15 24.76
N ALA A 407 6.45 -21.39 23.78
CA ALA A 407 6.33 -21.84 22.40
C ALA A 407 7.70 -22.00 21.69
N ASN A 408 7.68 -22.75 20.58
CA ASN A 408 8.83 -22.97 19.72
C ASN A 408 9.50 -21.65 19.31
N ARG A 409 10.83 -21.57 19.47
CA ARG A 409 11.70 -20.42 19.10
C ARG A 409 11.35 -19.09 19.77
N ALA A 410 10.51 -19.07 20.80
CA ALA A 410 9.91 -17.84 21.33
C ALA A 410 10.95 -16.77 21.72
N PHE A 411 12.10 -17.15 22.25
CA PHE A 411 13.17 -16.26 22.74
C PHE A 411 14.56 -16.60 22.16
N ILE A 412 14.63 -17.16 20.93
CA ILE A 412 15.95 -17.40 20.30
C ILE A 412 16.73 -16.09 20.21
N GLY A 413 18.00 -16.13 20.60
CA GLY A 413 18.93 -15.01 20.43
C GLY A 413 18.60 -13.79 21.31
N CYS A 414 17.92 -14.00 22.44
CA CYS A 414 17.80 -13.00 23.50
C CYS A 414 19.12 -12.96 24.29
N GLU A 415 20.16 -12.42 23.64
CA GLU A 415 21.56 -12.51 24.08
C GLU A 415 21.79 -11.91 25.47
N SER A 416 21.04 -10.85 25.87
CA SER A 416 21.17 -10.18 27.17
C SER A 416 20.28 -10.76 28.27
N LEU A 417 19.51 -11.81 27.99
CA LEU A 417 18.57 -12.39 28.95
C LEU A 417 19.31 -13.08 30.10
N THR A 418 19.16 -12.55 31.32
CA THR A 418 19.83 -13.04 32.50
C THR A 418 18.90 -13.75 33.48
N THR A 419 17.64 -13.32 33.57
CA THR A 419 16.69 -13.83 34.58
C THR A 419 15.37 -14.24 33.96
N ILE A 420 14.87 -15.41 34.32
CA ILE A 420 13.58 -15.92 33.88
C ILE A 420 12.85 -16.54 35.08
N ASN A 421 11.56 -16.15 35.25
CA ASN A 421 10.70 -16.80 36.24
C ASN A 421 9.82 -17.85 35.55
N PHE A 422 10.11 -19.14 35.81
CA PHE A 422 9.39 -20.31 35.28
C PHE A 422 8.31 -20.86 36.20
N ASN A 423 7.89 -20.16 37.26
CA ASN A 423 7.07 -20.73 38.34
C ASN A 423 5.82 -21.49 37.85
N ASN A 424 5.15 -21.03 36.77
CA ASN A 424 3.95 -21.67 36.24
C ASN A 424 4.21 -22.52 34.97
N VAL A 425 5.44 -22.47 34.43
CA VAL A 425 5.77 -23.17 33.18
C VAL A 425 5.87 -24.67 33.39
N LYS A 426 5.18 -25.46 32.59
CA LYS A 426 5.20 -26.93 32.56
C LYS A 426 6.01 -27.48 31.39
N GLU A 427 5.97 -26.79 30.24
CA GLU A 427 6.61 -27.23 29.01
C GLU A 427 7.42 -26.10 28.35
N ILE A 428 8.57 -26.44 27.85
CA ILE A 428 9.43 -25.59 27.04
C ILE A 428 9.63 -26.27 25.69
N ASP A 429 9.14 -25.65 24.62
CA ASP A 429 9.20 -26.23 23.27
C ASP A 429 10.60 -26.12 22.63
N GLU A 430 10.73 -26.64 21.41
CA GLU A 430 11.96 -26.66 20.62
C GLU A 430 12.54 -25.26 20.44
N LEU A 431 13.87 -25.09 20.67
CA LEU A 431 14.65 -23.88 20.47
C LEU A 431 14.15 -22.65 21.27
N ALA A 432 13.32 -22.83 22.30
CA ALA A 432 12.63 -21.71 22.95
C ALA A 432 13.57 -20.63 23.51
N PHE A 433 14.72 -20.99 24.05
CA PHE A 433 15.76 -20.10 24.60
C PHE A 433 17.14 -20.35 23.98
N SER A 434 17.18 -20.89 22.77
CA SER A 434 18.44 -21.08 22.06
C SER A 434 19.22 -19.78 21.92
N ARG A 435 20.54 -19.78 22.15
CA ARG A 435 21.43 -18.62 22.09
C ARG A 435 21.05 -17.48 23.06
N CYS A 436 20.51 -17.81 24.23
CA CYS A 436 20.41 -16.88 25.35
C CYS A 436 21.71 -16.88 26.12
N GLU A 437 22.73 -16.24 25.56
CA GLU A 437 24.13 -16.39 25.95
C GLU A 437 24.46 -15.85 27.35
N SER A 438 23.61 -14.93 27.91
CA SER A 438 23.80 -14.35 29.24
C SER A 438 23.06 -15.08 30.38
N LEU A 439 22.33 -16.16 30.10
CA LEU A 439 21.63 -16.94 31.13
C LEU A 439 22.65 -17.68 31.98
N THR A 440 22.66 -17.43 33.30
CA THR A 440 23.61 -18.04 34.24
C THR A 440 23.00 -19.13 35.12
N LEU A 441 21.75 -18.93 35.54
CA LEU A 441 21.04 -19.81 36.47
C LEU A 441 19.63 -20.09 35.93
N LEU A 442 19.16 -21.33 36.01
CA LEU A 442 17.81 -21.74 35.66
C LEU A 442 17.12 -22.49 36.79
N ASP A 443 16.02 -21.95 37.31
CA ASP A 443 15.08 -22.66 38.19
C ASP A 443 13.94 -23.26 37.39
N LEU A 444 14.11 -24.48 36.90
CA LEU A 444 13.09 -25.24 36.13
C LEU A 444 12.34 -26.26 37.00
N LYS A 445 12.29 -26.04 38.31
CA LYS A 445 11.71 -27.02 39.30
C LYS A 445 10.27 -27.43 38.99
N ASN A 446 9.49 -26.63 38.23
CA ASN A 446 8.10 -26.92 37.85
C ASN A 446 7.95 -27.43 36.42
N VAL A 447 9.02 -27.36 35.62
CA VAL A 447 9.02 -27.77 34.20
C VAL A 447 9.08 -29.29 34.10
N LYS A 448 8.13 -29.88 33.39
CA LYS A 448 8.05 -31.33 33.15
C LYS A 448 8.79 -31.77 31.91
N LYS A 449 8.81 -30.91 30.88
CA LYS A 449 9.31 -31.25 29.56
C LYS A 449 10.21 -30.13 29.01
N ILE A 450 11.40 -30.50 28.54
CA ILE A 450 12.38 -29.61 27.91
C ILE A 450 12.59 -30.08 26.47
N GLY A 451 12.17 -29.25 25.50
CA GLY A 451 12.17 -29.53 24.06
C GLY A 451 13.56 -29.59 23.43
N LYS A 452 13.60 -30.03 22.19
CA LYS A 452 14.83 -30.11 21.39
C LYS A 452 15.53 -28.76 21.29
N LYS A 453 16.86 -28.73 21.58
CA LYS A 453 17.68 -27.51 21.53
C LYS A 453 17.13 -26.34 22.36
N ALA A 454 16.31 -26.59 23.38
CA ALA A 454 15.61 -25.52 24.11
C ALA A 454 16.56 -24.47 24.70
N PHE A 455 17.73 -24.87 25.16
CA PHE A 455 18.80 -24.02 25.70
C PHE A 455 20.13 -24.19 24.93
N TRP A 456 20.05 -24.50 23.64
CA TRP A 456 21.23 -24.65 22.79
C TRP A 456 22.07 -23.36 22.76
N ASN A 457 23.38 -23.48 22.98
CA ASN A 457 24.34 -22.36 23.07
C ASN A 457 23.98 -21.29 24.13
N CYS A 458 23.45 -21.72 25.29
CA CYS A 458 23.37 -20.85 26.46
C CYS A 458 24.75 -20.90 27.19
N THR A 459 25.74 -20.23 26.62
CA THR A 459 27.16 -20.38 26.96
C THR A 459 27.50 -20.01 28.40
N ALA A 460 26.81 -19.05 29.03
CA ALA A 460 27.02 -18.64 30.42
C ALA A 460 26.30 -19.53 31.45
N LEU A 461 25.46 -20.49 31.00
CA LEU A 461 24.67 -21.31 31.92
C LEU A 461 25.56 -22.20 32.77
N SER A 462 25.66 -21.90 34.08
CA SER A 462 26.52 -22.60 35.02
C SER A 462 25.77 -23.51 35.99
N SER A 463 24.50 -23.24 36.26
CA SER A 463 23.68 -23.99 37.21
C SER A 463 22.21 -24.09 36.77
N ILE A 464 21.62 -25.25 37.06
CA ILE A 464 20.23 -25.55 36.67
C ILE A 464 19.55 -26.44 37.72
N ASP A 465 18.32 -26.13 38.07
CA ASP A 465 17.46 -26.98 38.90
C ASP A 465 16.34 -27.58 38.08
N ILE A 466 16.42 -28.87 37.79
CA ILE A 466 15.43 -29.66 37.02
C ILE A 466 14.73 -30.73 37.85
N ARG A 467 14.62 -30.52 39.18
CA ARG A 467 14.19 -31.58 40.12
C ARG A 467 12.88 -32.28 39.80
N ASN A 468 11.97 -31.68 39.01
CA ASN A 468 10.71 -32.29 38.59
C ASN A 468 10.61 -32.53 37.10
N THR A 469 11.67 -32.33 36.32
CA THR A 469 11.69 -32.58 34.88
C THR A 469 11.67 -34.09 34.62
N GLU A 470 10.78 -34.49 33.72
CA GLU A 470 10.54 -35.86 33.34
C GLU A 470 11.14 -36.25 31.99
N GLU A 471 11.13 -35.30 31.01
CA GLU A 471 11.63 -35.54 29.65
C GLU A 471 12.58 -34.45 29.20
N ILE A 472 13.73 -34.82 28.60
CA ILE A 472 14.74 -33.92 28.04
C ILE A 472 15.06 -34.41 26.63
N TYR A 473 14.76 -33.56 25.63
CA TYR A 473 14.89 -33.90 24.22
C TYR A 473 16.27 -33.61 23.65
N ASP A 474 16.48 -34.01 22.36
CA ASP A 474 17.77 -33.91 21.68
C ASP A 474 18.43 -32.54 21.82
N GLU A 475 19.71 -32.53 22.11
CA GLU A 475 20.59 -31.35 22.17
C GLU A 475 20.05 -30.20 23.07
N ALA A 476 19.18 -30.52 24.06
CA ALA A 476 18.49 -29.49 24.86
C ALA A 476 19.45 -28.51 25.54
N PHE A 477 20.65 -28.93 25.95
CA PHE A 477 21.69 -28.13 26.59
C PHE A 477 23.01 -28.14 25.82
N SER A 478 23.03 -28.58 24.56
CA SER A 478 24.24 -28.56 23.72
C SER A 478 24.82 -27.16 23.63
N GLY A 479 26.15 -27.01 23.76
CA GLY A 479 26.85 -25.73 23.77
C GLY A 479 26.72 -24.91 25.07
N CYS A 480 26.20 -25.50 26.17
CA CYS A 480 26.20 -24.86 27.48
C CYS A 480 27.61 -25.00 28.12
N SER A 481 28.59 -24.30 27.57
CA SER A 481 30.01 -24.48 27.85
C SER A 481 30.42 -24.18 29.32
N SER A 482 29.61 -23.40 30.06
CA SER A 482 29.87 -23.09 31.49
C SER A 482 29.18 -24.05 32.46
N LEU A 483 28.39 -25.02 32.00
CA LEU A 483 27.65 -25.93 32.87
C LEU A 483 28.60 -26.94 33.55
N VAL A 484 28.69 -26.93 34.88
CA VAL A 484 29.69 -27.73 35.63
C VAL A 484 29.18 -29.10 36.05
N GLN A 485 27.92 -29.16 36.47
CA GLN A 485 27.28 -30.41 36.90
C GLN A 485 25.79 -30.45 36.56
N PHE A 486 25.22 -31.64 36.48
CA PHE A 486 23.82 -31.87 36.14
C PHE A 486 23.24 -33.03 36.98
N ASP A 487 22.06 -32.84 37.62
CA ASP A 487 21.40 -33.88 38.42
C ASP A 487 20.13 -34.39 37.74
N LEU A 488 20.14 -35.64 37.28
CA LEU A 488 19.05 -36.31 36.57
C LEU A 488 17.92 -36.80 37.48
N LYS A 489 17.85 -36.42 38.72
CA LYS A 489 16.99 -36.90 39.80
C LYS A 489 15.71 -37.65 39.37
N ASN A 490 14.74 -36.96 38.74
CA ASN A 490 13.45 -37.51 38.36
C ASN A 490 13.28 -37.71 36.85
N VAL A 491 14.33 -37.55 36.06
CA VAL A 491 14.28 -37.68 34.61
C VAL A 491 13.92 -39.11 34.21
N LYS A 492 12.86 -39.27 33.44
CA LYS A 492 12.34 -40.57 32.95
C LYS A 492 12.81 -40.87 31.54
N LYS A 493 13.05 -39.82 30.74
CA LYS A 493 13.38 -39.95 29.32
C LYS A 493 14.43 -38.93 28.90
N ILE A 494 15.53 -39.42 28.36
CA ILE A 494 16.65 -38.64 27.85
C ILE A 494 16.86 -39.01 26.39
N PHE A 495 17.02 -38.00 25.54
CA PHE A 495 17.33 -38.18 24.13
C PHE A 495 18.83 -37.94 23.84
N LYS A 496 19.21 -37.87 22.54
CA LYS A 496 20.64 -37.84 22.13
C LYS A 496 21.28 -36.47 22.33
N ASN A 497 22.59 -36.49 22.53
CA ASN A 497 23.49 -35.32 22.46
C ASN A 497 23.10 -34.14 23.37
N ILE A 498 22.39 -34.40 24.51
CA ILE A 498 21.87 -33.32 25.36
C ILE A 498 22.96 -32.41 25.92
N PHE A 499 24.21 -32.87 26.02
CA PHE A 499 25.36 -32.15 26.54
C PHE A 499 26.53 -32.04 25.53
N LEU A 500 26.24 -32.14 24.24
CA LEU A 500 27.24 -31.91 23.20
C LEU A 500 27.88 -30.53 23.38
N GLU A 501 29.23 -30.42 23.33
CA GLU A 501 29.97 -29.15 23.52
C GLU A 501 29.77 -28.48 24.90
N CYS A 502 29.42 -29.23 25.94
CA CYS A 502 29.40 -28.75 27.33
C CYS A 502 30.79 -28.91 27.98
N GLU A 503 31.76 -28.10 27.60
CA GLU A 503 33.19 -28.27 27.92
C GLU A 503 33.49 -28.28 29.42
N ALA A 504 32.75 -27.50 30.23
CA ALA A 504 32.94 -27.45 31.69
C ALA A 504 32.23 -28.59 32.44
N LEU A 505 31.36 -29.39 31.77
CA LEU A 505 30.56 -30.41 32.43
C LEU A 505 31.42 -31.61 32.81
N LYS A 506 31.70 -31.75 34.10
CA LYS A 506 32.56 -32.80 34.67
C LYS A 506 31.79 -33.88 35.41
N THR A 507 30.55 -33.62 35.80
CA THR A 507 29.83 -34.50 36.71
C THR A 507 28.34 -34.56 36.42
N ILE A 508 27.83 -35.77 36.22
CA ILE A 508 26.39 -36.06 36.17
C ILE A 508 26.02 -36.83 37.45
N LEU A 509 24.93 -36.43 38.07
CA LEU A 509 24.45 -36.99 39.32
C LEU A 509 23.03 -37.59 39.14
N ILE A 510 22.67 -38.51 40.03
CA ILE A 510 21.30 -38.86 40.32
C ILE A 510 21.09 -38.75 41.83
N ASN A 511 20.19 -37.87 42.27
CA ASN A 511 19.97 -37.55 43.68
C ASN A 511 21.26 -37.11 44.40
N GLY A 512 22.09 -36.29 43.72
CA GLY A 512 23.37 -35.81 44.28
C GLY A 512 24.49 -36.88 44.36
N ASN A 513 24.30 -38.07 43.78
CA ASN A 513 25.28 -39.18 43.85
C ASN A 513 25.88 -39.45 42.47
N LYS A 514 27.24 -39.49 42.37
CA LYS A 514 28.02 -39.80 41.17
C LYS A 514 27.84 -41.24 40.68
N ASN A 515 27.46 -42.15 41.55
CA ASN A 515 27.10 -43.55 41.23
C ASN A 515 25.61 -43.79 41.51
N GLY A 516 24.79 -42.76 41.34
CA GLY A 516 23.36 -42.82 41.60
C GLY A 516 22.56 -43.55 40.52
N GLN A 517 21.34 -43.93 40.87
CA GLN A 517 20.38 -44.51 39.94
C GLN A 517 18.95 -44.07 40.26
N ASN A 518 18.14 -44.02 39.24
CA ASN A 518 16.67 -43.92 39.35
C ASN A 518 15.99 -45.11 38.65
N ASN A 519 14.70 -45.07 38.40
CA ASN A 519 13.98 -46.19 37.79
C ASN A 519 14.50 -46.51 36.36
N ASN A 520 15.01 -45.52 35.63
CA ASN A 520 15.34 -45.64 34.20
C ASN A 520 16.85 -45.62 33.92
N TYR A 521 17.66 -44.95 34.76
CA TYR A 521 19.07 -44.67 34.50
C TYR A 521 19.98 -45.02 35.68
N LYS A 522 21.22 -45.33 35.35
CA LYS A 522 22.33 -45.38 36.29
C LYS A 522 23.49 -44.49 35.82
N VAL A 523 24.18 -43.86 36.75
CA VAL A 523 25.40 -43.06 36.49
C VAL A 523 26.59 -43.81 37.06
N ILE A 524 27.70 -43.81 36.33
CA ILE A 524 28.97 -44.38 36.73
C ILE A 524 30.00 -43.27 36.80
N ASP A 525 30.62 -43.12 37.97
CA ASP A 525 31.68 -42.12 38.31
C ASP A 525 31.30 -40.67 37.93
N GLY A 526 30.01 -40.36 37.83
CA GLY A 526 29.54 -39.06 37.42
C GLY A 526 29.82 -38.69 35.95
N LYS A 527 30.28 -39.65 35.14
CA LYS A 527 30.69 -39.42 33.76
C LYS A 527 29.83 -40.10 32.71
N GLN A 528 29.35 -41.29 33.01
CA GLN A 528 28.61 -42.11 32.07
C GLN A 528 27.17 -42.35 32.53
N VAL A 529 26.20 -42.21 31.63
CA VAL A 529 24.79 -42.49 31.89
C VAL A 529 24.33 -43.66 31.03
N TYR A 530 23.79 -44.69 31.67
CA TYR A 530 23.27 -45.88 31.01
C TYR A 530 21.75 -46.02 31.18
N ASP A 531 21.07 -46.44 30.14
CA ASP A 531 19.68 -46.91 30.19
C ASP A 531 19.63 -48.26 30.92
N LYS A 532 18.80 -48.35 31.95
CA LYS A 532 18.69 -49.56 32.76
C LYS A 532 17.92 -50.68 32.05
N SER A 533 17.08 -50.36 31.08
CA SER A 533 16.28 -51.35 30.38
C SER A 533 17.09 -52.24 29.45
N ASN A 534 18.12 -51.68 28.82
CA ASN A 534 18.96 -52.36 27.82
C ASN A 534 20.47 -52.23 28.05
N ASN A 535 20.85 -51.56 29.14
CA ASN A 535 22.24 -51.26 29.48
C ASN A 535 23.02 -50.48 28.41
N SER A 536 22.32 -49.71 27.54
CA SER A 536 22.97 -48.86 26.54
C SER A 536 23.55 -47.58 27.16
N LEU A 537 24.73 -47.18 26.71
CA LEU A 537 25.35 -45.91 27.04
C LEU A 537 24.59 -44.77 26.33
N ILE A 538 24.12 -43.77 27.09
CA ILE A 538 23.37 -42.62 26.57
C ILE A 538 24.24 -41.38 26.53
N VAL A 539 25.05 -41.16 27.61
CA VAL A 539 25.92 -40.00 27.75
C VAL A 539 27.28 -40.50 28.20
N ASP A 540 28.35 -40.00 27.58
CA ASP A 540 29.74 -40.22 27.97
C ASP A 540 30.48 -38.88 28.07
N LEU A 541 31.06 -38.58 29.23
CA LEU A 541 31.90 -37.40 29.51
C LEU A 541 33.38 -37.79 29.71
N SER A 542 33.78 -39.05 29.40
CA SER A 542 35.14 -39.53 29.62
C SER A 542 36.18 -38.92 28.67
#